data_f54e5410642d69da880ecd2f1ad6281e
#
_entry.id   f54e5410642d69da880ecd2f1ad6281e
#
_cell.length_a   1.000
_cell.length_b   1.000
_cell.length_c   1.000
_cell.angle_alpha   90.00
_cell.angle_beta   90.00
_cell.angle_gamma   90.00
#
_symmetry.space_group_name_H-M   'P 1'
#
loop_
_entity.id
_entity.type
_entity.pdbx_description
1 polymer ?
#
loop_
_entity_poly.entity_id
_entity_poly.type
_entity_poly.pdbx_seq_one_letter_code
_entity_poly.pdbx_strand_id
1 'polypeptide(L)'
;MAAAMALNNTLSLAGSQFMGQSVKLSTVNCSPSGRSASLVVRAGGYDEELVKTAKTVASKGRGILAMDESNATCGKRLASIGLDNTEDNRQAYRELLITTPGLGSYISGAILFEETLYQSAKGGKTFVDCLKEQNIVPGIKVDKGLVPLAGSNNESWCQGLDGLASRSAAYYGQGARFAKWRTVISIPNGPSELAVTEAAWGLARYAAISQDNGLVPIVEPEVLLDGEHGIDRTLEVAEKVWAKTFYYLSLNNVLFEGILLKPSMVTPGADYKGTKSTPQEVADYTLKMLHHRVPPSVPGIMFLSGGQSEVEATLNLNAMNQSPNPWHVSFSYARALQNTVLQTWKGLPENVKAAQDALLVRAKANSKAQLGQYTAEGESDAAKKEMFEKGYTY
;
A
#
# COMPACT_ATOMS: atom_id res chain seq x y z
N MET A 1 24.15 25.60 -59.31
CA MET A 1 22.89 26.39 -59.28
C MET A 1 21.78 25.43 -58.97
N ALA A 2 21.33 25.36 -57.73
CA ALA A 2 20.19 24.53 -57.32
C ALA A 2 19.13 25.47 -56.73
N ALA A 3 17.97 25.50 -57.40
CA ALA A 3 16.84 26.32 -57.01
C ALA A 3 16.03 25.58 -55.93
N ALA A 4 15.83 26.22 -54.80
CA ALA A 4 14.96 25.77 -53.73
C ALA A 4 13.50 26.14 -54.11
N MET A 5 12.64 25.16 -54.29
CA MET A 5 11.17 25.32 -54.36
C MET A 5 10.58 25.31 -52.95
N ALA A 6 9.99 26.41 -52.52
CA ALA A 6 9.15 26.50 -51.36
C ALA A 6 7.74 25.99 -51.69
N LEU A 7 7.31 24.96 -51.02
CA LEU A 7 5.90 24.55 -51.06
C LEU A 7 5.10 25.28 -49.97
N ASN A 8 4.24 26.18 -50.36
CA ASN A 8 3.20 26.75 -49.50
C ASN A 8 2.00 25.76 -49.47
N ASN A 9 1.85 25.06 -48.37
CA ASN A 9 0.63 24.31 -48.07
C ASN A 9 -0.31 25.19 -47.22
N THR A 10 -1.29 25.77 -47.88
CA THR A 10 -2.47 26.35 -47.23
C THR A 10 -3.50 25.24 -47.01
N LEU A 11 -3.64 24.76 -45.80
CA LEU A 11 -4.78 23.89 -45.43
C LEU A 11 -5.99 24.78 -45.11
N SER A 12 -7.00 24.72 -45.93
CA SER A 12 -8.32 25.28 -45.70
C SER A 12 -9.10 24.29 -44.82
N LEU A 13 -9.33 24.65 -43.57
CA LEU A 13 -10.23 23.92 -42.68
C LEU A 13 -11.67 24.45 -42.84
N ALA A 14 -12.55 23.61 -43.44
CA ALA A 14 -13.98 23.85 -43.46
C ALA A 14 -14.53 23.72 -42.02
N GLY A 15 -15.23 24.74 -41.57
CA GLY A 15 -15.84 24.73 -40.23
C GLY A 15 -17.00 23.74 -40.14
N SER A 16 -17.02 22.93 -39.10
CA SER A 16 -18.18 22.14 -38.71
C SER A 16 -19.09 22.95 -37.77
N GLN A 17 -20.36 23.04 -38.14
CA GLN A 17 -21.40 23.59 -37.25
C GLN A 17 -21.88 22.52 -36.30
N PHE A 18 -21.71 22.77 -35.01
CA PHE A 18 -22.39 22.02 -33.94
C PHE A 18 -23.15 23.00 -33.06
N MET A 19 -24.46 22.83 -32.98
CA MET A 19 -25.36 23.62 -32.11
C MET A 19 -25.36 25.15 -32.31
N GLY A 20 -25.41 25.65 -33.53
CA GLY A 20 -25.93 27.01 -33.84
C GLY A 20 -25.07 28.20 -33.29
N GLN A 21 -23.83 28.00 -32.85
CA GLN A 21 -22.92 29.07 -32.46
C GLN A 21 -21.64 29.06 -33.32
N SER A 22 -21.36 30.17 -33.97
CA SER A 22 -20.13 30.37 -34.72
C SER A 22 -19.00 30.83 -33.76
N VAL A 23 -17.93 30.05 -33.66
CA VAL A 23 -16.71 30.46 -32.96
C VAL A 23 -15.77 31.14 -33.96
N LYS A 24 -15.48 32.44 -33.76
CA LYS A 24 -14.43 33.15 -34.51
C LYS A 24 -13.07 32.76 -33.96
N LEU A 25 -12.29 32.01 -34.73
CA LEU A 25 -10.87 31.77 -34.43
C LEU A 25 -10.06 33.02 -34.77
N SER A 26 -9.43 33.65 -33.79
CA SER A 26 -8.38 34.66 -34.03
C SER A 26 -7.08 33.95 -34.36
N THR A 27 -6.45 34.33 -35.46
CA THR A 27 -5.11 33.87 -35.87
C THR A 27 -4.07 34.40 -34.88
N VAL A 28 -3.46 33.50 -34.09
CA VAL A 28 -2.30 33.80 -33.31
C VAL A 28 -1.05 33.58 -34.14
N ASN A 29 -0.31 34.65 -34.46
CA ASN A 29 0.98 34.54 -35.08
C ASN A 29 1.99 33.98 -34.08
N CYS A 30 2.34 32.71 -34.22
CA CYS A 30 3.44 32.10 -33.46
C CYS A 30 4.80 32.39 -34.17
N SER A 31 5.61 33.24 -33.60
CA SER A 31 7.04 33.32 -33.96
C SER A 31 7.79 32.11 -33.36
N PRO A 32 8.69 31.44 -34.10
CA PRO A 32 9.43 30.30 -33.55
C PRO A 32 10.60 30.82 -32.70
N SER A 33 10.37 31.05 -31.41
CA SER A 33 11.45 31.13 -30.42
C SER A 33 11.52 29.81 -29.68
N GLY A 34 12.57 29.03 -29.97
CA GLY A 34 12.79 27.74 -29.35
C GLY A 34 12.97 27.83 -27.83
N ARG A 35 12.09 27.16 -27.15
CA ARG A 35 12.29 26.38 -25.93
C ARG A 35 11.02 25.57 -25.79
N SER A 36 11.12 24.28 -26.06
CA SER A 36 10.10 23.33 -25.65
C SER A 36 10.06 23.39 -24.12
N ALA A 37 9.18 24.22 -23.56
CA ALA A 37 8.80 24.09 -22.19
C ALA A 37 7.94 22.85 -22.11
N SER A 38 8.52 21.75 -21.64
CA SER A 38 7.71 20.64 -21.16
C SER A 38 6.79 21.22 -20.08
N LEU A 39 5.48 21.22 -20.35
CA LEU A 39 4.51 21.44 -19.30
C LEU A 39 4.63 20.26 -18.31
N VAL A 40 5.53 20.41 -17.34
CA VAL A 40 5.49 19.61 -16.13
C VAL A 40 4.29 20.15 -15.36
N VAL A 41 3.14 19.49 -15.52
CA VAL A 41 2.03 19.64 -14.59
C VAL A 41 2.55 19.08 -13.27
N ARG A 42 3.14 19.93 -12.43
CA ARG A 42 3.50 19.54 -11.08
C ARG A 42 2.22 19.33 -10.28
N ALA A 43 2.10 18.18 -9.61
CA ALA A 43 1.20 18.02 -8.49
C ALA A 43 1.39 19.21 -7.53
N GLY A 44 0.31 19.70 -6.95
CA GLY A 44 0.31 20.95 -6.18
C GLY A 44 1.31 20.92 -5.03
N GLY A 45 1.65 22.07 -4.47
CA GLY A 45 2.71 22.48 -3.53
C GLY A 45 3.12 21.60 -2.34
N TYR A 46 2.93 20.26 -2.42
CA TYR A 46 3.24 19.29 -1.37
C TYR A 46 4.50 18.45 -1.66
N ASP A 47 5.19 18.62 -2.78
CA ASP A 47 6.28 17.71 -3.22
C ASP A 47 7.33 17.49 -2.13
N GLU A 48 7.81 18.56 -1.48
CA GLU A 48 8.81 18.45 -0.42
C GLU A 48 8.27 17.73 0.82
N GLU A 49 7.02 17.98 1.19
CA GLU A 49 6.36 17.31 2.32
C GLU A 49 6.14 15.82 2.03
N LEU A 50 5.72 15.47 0.81
CA LEU A 50 5.53 14.09 0.38
C LEU A 50 6.84 13.31 0.45
N VAL A 51 7.93 13.86 -0.11
CA VAL A 51 9.25 13.23 -0.08
C VAL A 51 9.74 13.07 1.36
N LYS A 52 9.61 14.09 2.19
CA LYS A 52 9.98 14.04 3.61
C LYS A 52 9.17 12.98 4.36
N THR A 53 7.86 12.94 4.17
CA THR A 53 6.97 11.97 4.83
C THR A 53 7.29 10.55 4.39
N ALA A 54 7.45 10.30 3.08
CA ALA A 54 7.80 8.97 2.57
C ALA A 54 9.13 8.48 3.17
N LYS A 55 10.17 9.31 3.24
CA LYS A 55 11.45 9.00 3.88
C LYS A 55 11.32 8.79 5.40
N THR A 56 10.44 9.53 6.07
CA THR A 56 10.19 9.36 7.51
C THR A 56 9.56 8.00 7.79
N VAL A 57 8.60 7.58 6.97
CA VAL A 57 7.98 6.26 7.09
C VAL A 57 8.98 5.16 6.70
N ALA A 58 9.76 5.37 5.63
CA ALA A 58 10.84 4.48 5.19
C ALA A 58 12.13 4.66 6.00
N SER A 59 12.05 4.63 7.32
CA SER A 59 13.20 4.85 8.20
C SER A 59 13.78 3.55 8.77
N LYS A 60 15.10 3.49 8.83
CA LYS A 60 15.86 2.31 9.24
C LYS A 60 15.38 1.71 10.57
N GLY A 61 15.21 0.40 10.61
CA GLY A 61 14.78 -0.36 11.78
C GLY A 61 13.28 -0.21 12.07
N ARG A 62 12.49 0.43 11.20
CA ARG A 62 11.06 0.64 11.42
C ARG A 62 10.21 0.22 10.23
N GLY A 63 8.95 -0.05 10.50
CA GLY A 63 7.96 -0.39 9.50
C GLY A 63 6.57 0.15 9.86
N ILE A 64 5.54 -0.37 9.24
CA ILE A 64 4.17 0.11 9.38
C ILE A 64 3.31 -0.91 10.14
N LEU A 65 2.53 -0.42 11.09
CA LEU A 65 1.42 -1.15 11.69
C LEU A 65 0.17 -0.92 10.82
N ALA A 66 -0.29 -1.96 10.12
CA ALA A 66 -1.54 -1.93 9.38
C ALA A 66 -2.68 -2.34 10.31
N MET A 67 -3.50 -1.36 10.72
CA MET A 67 -4.64 -1.53 11.62
C MET A 67 -5.90 -0.89 11.01
N ASP A 68 -6.02 -1.01 9.71
CA ASP A 68 -7.00 -0.37 8.86
C ASP A 68 -8.16 -1.30 8.43
N GLU A 69 -8.33 -2.42 9.15
CA GLU A 69 -9.45 -3.32 8.91
C GLU A 69 -10.77 -2.56 8.97
N SER A 70 -11.64 -2.79 7.97
CA SER A 70 -13.02 -2.28 8.00
C SER A 70 -13.76 -2.77 9.24
N ASN A 71 -14.88 -2.14 9.59
CA ASN A 71 -15.70 -2.58 10.73
C ASN A 71 -16.09 -4.05 10.61
N ALA A 72 -16.42 -4.54 9.41
CA ALA A 72 -16.74 -5.94 9.17
C ALA A 72 -15.54 -6.87 9.39
N THR A 73 -14.36 -6.49 8.89
CA THR A 73 -13.13 -7.29 9.08
C THR A 73 -12.65 -7.25 10.53
N CYS A 74 -12.72 -6.08 11.19
CA CYS A 74 -12.42 -5.97 12.61
C CYS A 74 -13.37 -6.85 13.45
N GLY A 75 -14.66 -6.88 13.09
CA GLY A 75 -15.65 -7.77 13.71
C GLY A 75 -15.28 -9.25 13.59
N LYS A 76 -14.79 -9.72 12.45
CA LYS A 76 -14.28 -11.09 12.30
C LYS A 76 -13.10 -11.37 13.24
N ARG A 77 -12.20 -10.38 13.43
CA ARG A 77 -11.09 -10.50 14.39
C ARG A 77 -11.60 -10.59 15.82
N LEU A 78 -12.51 -9.70 16.21
CA LEU A 78 -13.11 -9.70 17.56
C LEU A 78 -13.88 -11.01 17.83
N ALA A 79 -14.63 -11.51 16.86
CA ALA A 79 -15.35 -12.78 16.98
C ALA A 79 -14.41 -13.97 17.26
N SER A 80 -13.17 -13.96 16.75
CA SER A 80 -12.20 -15.04 17.04
C SER A 80 -11.78 -15.13 18.50
N ILE A 81 -12.07 -14.10 19.31
CA ILE A 81 -11.82 -14.04 20.76
C ILE A 81 -13.12 -13.91 21.56
N GLY A 82 -14.29 -14.15 20.91
CA GLY A 82 -15.60 -14.15 21.57
C GLY A 82 -16.18 -12.76 21.84
N LEU A 83 -15.71 -11.70 21.17
CA LEU A 83 -16.24 -10.36 21.32
C LEU A 83 -17.18 -9.97 20.19
N ASP A 84 -18.24 -9.22 20.53
CA ASP A 84 -19.16 -8.63 19.56
C ASP A 84 -18.50 -7.47 18.79
N ASN A 85 -18.96 -7.27 17.55
CA ASN A 85 -18.52 -6.17 16.70
C ASN A 85 -19.26 -4.87 17.05
N THR A 86 -18.92 -4.29 18.19
CA THR A 86 -19.40 -2.97 18.62
C THR A 86 -18.35 -1.89 18.37
N GLU A 87 -18.75 -0.62 18.31
CA GLU A 87 -17.80 0.47 18.21
C GLU A 87 -16.84 0.52 19.41
N ASP A 88 -17.36 0.31 20.64
CA ASP A 88 -16.56 0.29 21.87
C ASP A 88 -15.48 -0.79 21.84
N ASN A 89 -15.81 -2.00 21.36
CA ASN A 89 -14.84 -3.09 21.26
C ASN A 89 -13.79 -2.80 20.18
N ARG A 90 -14.18 -2.21 19.05
CA ARG A 90 -13.23 -1.79 18.01
C ARG A 90 -12.31 -0.68 18.52
N GLN A 91 -12.87 0.32 19.21
CA GLN A 91 -12.10 1.40 19.80
C GLN A 91 -11.11 0.88 20.86
N ALA A 92 -11.56 0.02 21.78
CA ALA A 92 -10.69 -0.57 22.80
C ALA A 92 -9.53 -1.36 22.18
N TYR A 93 -9.80 -2.12 21.12
CA TYR A 93 -8.75 -2.83 20.39
C TYR A 93 -7.76 -1.87 19.72
N ARG A 94 -8.25 -0.81 19.06
CA ARG A 94 -7.38 0.21 18.44
C ARG A 94 -6.59 1.00 19.48
N GLU A 95 -7.21 1.36 20.61
CA GLU A 95 -6.55 2.04 21.71
C GLU A 95 -5.38 1.22 22.26
N LEU A 96 -5.58 -0.09 22.51
CA LEU A 96 -4.54 -1.00 22.96
C LEU A 96 -3.30 -0.93 22.05
N LEU A 97 -3.51 -0.98 20.71
CA LEU A 97 -2.41 -0.95 19.76
C LEU A 97 -1.69 0.41 19.76
N ILE A 98 -2.47 1.50 19.64
CA ILE A 98 -1.95 2.87 19.45
C ILE A 98 -1.23 3.36 20.72
N THR A 99 -1.73 2.99 21.90
CA THR A 99 -1.18 3.46 23.19
C THR A 99 -0.07 2.56 23.73
N THR A 100 0.39 1.56 22.98
CA THR A 100 1.51 0.70 23.39
C THR A 100 2.77 1.52 23.60
N PRO A 101 3.29 1.62 24.85
CA PRO A 101 4.44 2.47 25.14
C PRO A 101 5.72 1.98 24.44
N GLY A 102 6.44 2.89 23.76
CA GLY A 102 7.69 2.56 23.08
C GLY A 102 7.52 1.97 21.68
N LEU A 103 6.29 1.87 21.16
CA LEU A 103 6.00 1.33 19.85
C LEU A 103 6.72 2.09 18.72
N GLY A 104 6.86 3.41 18.85
CA GLY A 104 7.55 4.27 17.88
C GLY A 104 9.03 3.97 17.65
N SER A 105 9.66 3.16 18.54
CA SER A 105 11.03 2.67 18.31
C SER A 105 11.11 1.69 17.13
N TYR A 106 10.00 1.02 16.78
CA TYR A 106 9.94 -0.05 15.77
C TYR A 106 8.93 0.24 14.65
N ILE A 107 7.96 1.12 14.91
CA ILE A 107 6.89 1.49 13.98
C ILE A 107 7.04 2.96 13.60
N SER A 108 7.09 3.23 12.30
CA SER A 108 7.21 4.58 11.73
C SER A 108 5.90 5.16 11.24
N GLY A 109 4.92 4.29 10.92
CA GLY A 109 3.61 4.69 10.44
C GLY A 109 2.53 3.72 10.90
N ALA A 110 1.29 4.19 11.03
CA ALA A 110 0.12 3.36 11.31
C ALA A 110 -0.98 3.68 10.31
N ILE A 111 -1.52 2.65 9.64
CA ILE A 111 -2.66 2.81 8.72
C ILE A 111 -3.92 2.66 9.54
N LEU A 112 -4.75 3.71 9.57
CA LEU A 112 -6.01 3.73 10.29
C LEU A 112 -7.20 3.46 9.36
N PHE A 113 -8.28 2.95 9.91
CA PHE A 113 -9.60 3.00 9.30
C PHE A 113 -10.26 4.36 9.58
N GLU A 114 -11.22 4.79 8.76
CA GLU A 114 -11.85 6.10 8.87
C GLU A 114 -12.43 6.35 10.28
N GLU A 115 -13.17 5.40 10.84
CA GLU A 115 -13.72 5.48 12.21
C GLU A 115 -12.62 5.80 13.21
N THR A 116 -11.51 5.08 13.16
CA THR A 116 -10.37 5.22 14.09
C THR A 116 -9.65 6.56 13.96
N LEU A 117 -9.57 7.13 12.76
CA LEU A 117 -8.92 8.43 12.52
C LEU A 117 -9.58 9.55 13.32
N TYR A 118 -10.89 9.46 13.57
CA TYR A 118 -11.68 10.46 14.29
C TYR A 118 -11.92 10.12 15.76
N GLN A 119 -11.49 8.95 16.22
CA GLN A 119 -11.65 8.52 17.61
C GLN A 119 -10.54 9.02 18.53
N SER A 120 -10.81 8.94 19.84
CA SER A 120 -9.90 9.30 20.91
C SER A 120 -9.70 8.13 21.88
N ALA A 121 -8.58 8.13 22.59
CA ALA A 121 -8.36 7.26 23.74
C ALA A 121 -9.28 7.65 24.91
N LYS A 122 -9.49 6.75 25.86
CA LYS A 122 -10.33 6.97 27.07
C LYS A 122 -9.96 8.23 27.85
N GLY A 123 -8.70 8.69 27.74
CA GLY A 123 -8.24 9.96 28.34
C GLY A 123 -8.59 11.22 27.54
N GLY A 124 -9.37 11.12 26.45
CA GLY A 124 -9.80 12.24 25.60
C GLY A 124 -8.78 12.70 24.55
N LYS A 125 -7.55 12.16 24.55
CA LYS A 125 -6.53 12.45 23.54
C LYS A 125 -6.86 11.73 22.25
N THR A 126 -6.80 12.43 21.08
CA THR A 126 -7.07 11.81 19.78
C THR A 126 -6.07 10.70 19.48
N PHE A 127 -6.49 9.67 18.77
CA PHE A 127 -5.57 8.60 18.33
C PHE A 127 -4.44 9.13 17.43
N VAL A 128 -4.74 10.16 16.65
CA VAL A 128 -3.75 10.87 15.83
C VAL A 128 -2.66 11.49 16.70
N ASP A 129 -3.03 12.14 17.82
CA ASP A 129 -2.04 12.74 18.71
C ASP A 129 -1.25 11.69 19.51
N CYS A 130 -1.90 10.59 19.93
CA CYS A 130 -1.21 9.45 20.55
C CYS A 130 -0.12 8.85 19.65
N LEU A 131 -0.37 8.75 18.35
CA LEU A 131 0.62 8.30 17.37
C LEU A 131 1.76 9.30 17.19
N LYS A 132 1.42 10.58 16.99
CA LYS A 132 2.42 11.66 16.80
C LYS A 132 3.38 11.79 17.97
N GLU A 133 2.91 11.67 19.20
CA GLU A 133 3.74 11.71 20.41
C GLU A 133 4.80 10.59 20.44
N GLN A 134 4.50 9.47 19.79
CA GLN A 134 5.44 8.36 19.65
C GLN A 134 6.29 8.45 18.36
N ASN A 135 6.24 9.55 17.61
CA ASN A 135 6.88 9.72 16.31
C ASN A 135 6.41 8.66 15.27
N ILE A 136 5.14 8.27 15.35
CA ILE A 136 4.47 7.40 14.38
C ILE A 136 3.61 8.27 13.47
N VAL A 137 3.84 8.22 12.17
CA VAL A 137 3.07 8.98 11.18
C VAL A 137 1.68 8.37 11.03
N PRO A 138 0.58 9.14 11.22
CA PRO A 138 -0.77 8.65 10.95
C PRO A 138 -1.03 8.50 9.46
N GLY A 139 -1.62 7.40 9.05
CA GLY A 139 -2.08 7.12 7.71
C GLY A 139 -3.51 6.65 7.70
N ILE A 140 -4.11 6.55 6.50
CA ILE A 140 -5.53 6.29 6.31
C ILE A 140 -5.79 5.37 5.13
N LYS A 141 -6.64 4.35 5.32
CA LYS A 141 -7.21 3.56 4.24
C LYS A 141 -8.28 4.40 3.53
N VAL A 142 -8.11 4.64 2.23
CA VAL A 142 -9.00 5.51 1.45
C VAL A 142 -9.84 4.77 0.41
N ASP A 143 -9.53 3.52 0.08
CA ASP A 143 -10.38 2.69 -0.77
C ASP A 143 -11.73 2.37 -0.09
N LYS A 144 -12.74 2.06 -0.87
CA LYS A 144 -14.09 1.70 -0.42
C LYS A 144 -14.38 0.20 -0.59
N GLY A 145 -13.33 -0.59 -0.80
CA GLY A 145 -13.40 -2.04 -0.87
C GLY A 145 -13.46 -2.61 -2.29
N LEU A 146 -13.42 -3.92 -2.34
CA LEU A 146 -13.42 -4.71 -3.57
C LEU A 146 -14.84 -5.10 -3.96
N VAL A 147 -15.10 -5.07 -5.26
CA VAL A 147 -16.36 -5.54 -5.87
C VAL A 147 -16.06 -6.39 -7.09
N PRO A 148 -16.99 -7.26 -7.53
CA PRO A 148 -16.81 -8.07 -8.73
C PRO A 148 -16.53 -7.21 -9.97
N LEU A 149 -15.53 -7.58 -10.76
CA LEU A 149 -15.18 -6.95 -12.03
C LEU A 149 -16.04 -7.57 -13.14
N ALA A 150 -17.03 -6.83 -13.59
CA ALA A 150 -17.89 -7.27 -14.69
C ALA A 150 -17.07 -7.53 -15.98
N GLY A 151 -17.41 -8.59 -16.69
CA GLY A 151 -16.70 -8.99 -17.92
C GLY A 151 -15.39 -9.75 -17.68
N SER A 152 -15.10 -10.15 -16.44
CA SER A 152 -13.93 -10.94 -16.06
C SER A 152 -14.31 -12.35 -15.57
N ASN A 153 -13.31 -13.19 -15.34
CA ASN A 153 -13.46 -14.51 -14.76
C ASN A 153 -13.47 -14.43 -13.23
N ASN A 154 -14.57 -13.89 -12.65
CA ASN A 154 -14.74 -13.75 -11.21
C ASN A 154 -13.58 -13.03 -10.50
N GLU A 155 -12.99 -12.04 -11.18
CA GLU A 155 -11.98 -11.17 -10.63
C GLU A 155 -12.65 -9.95 -9.95
N SER A 156 -11.86 -9.13 -9.27
CA SER A 156 -12.36 -7.96 -8.53
C SER A 156 -11.69 -6.66 -8.97
N TRP A 157 -12.34 -5.54 -8.68
CA TRP A 157 -11.76 -4.21 -8.78
C TRP A 157 -12.04 -3.42 -7.51
N CYS A 158 -11.31 -2.35 -7.29
CA CYS A 158 -11.39 -1.56 -6.06
C CYS A 158 -12.10 -0.24 -6.30
N GLN A 159 -13.10 0.06 -5.49
CA GLN A 159 -13.88 1.31 -5.54
C GLN A 159 -13.32 2.39 -4.62
N GLY A 160 -13.72 3.65 -4.86
CA GLY A 160 -13.46 4.76 -3.97
C GLY A 160 -12.80 5.99 -4.61
N LEU A 161 -12.63 6.04 -5.95
CA LEU A 161 -12.07 7.22 -6.63
C LEU A 161 -13.03 8.41 -6.58
N ASP A 162 -14.35 8.17 -6.63
CA ASP A 162 -15.34 9.23 -6.54
C ASP A 162 -15.26 9.93 -5.19
N GLY A 163 -15.14 11.26 -5.20
CA GLY A 163 -14.99 12.08 -4.02
C GLY A 163 -13.68 11.89 -3.24
N LEU A 164 -12.68 11.17 -3.81
CA LEU A 164 -11.41 10.90 -3.13
C LEU A 164 -10.64 12.18 -2.78
N ALA A 165 -10.61 13.18 -3.67
CA ALA A 165 -9.93 14.45 -3.42
C ALA A 165 -10.46 15.14 -2.15
N SER A 166 -11.80 15.29 -2.04
CA SER A 166 -12.43 15.92 -0.87
C SER A 166 -12.18 15.13 0.42
N ARG A 167 -12.26 13.78 0.36
CA ARG A 167 -11.95 12.93 1.51
C ARG A 167 -10.48 13.03 1.91
N SER A 168 -9.57 13.03 0.95
CA SER A 168 -8.12 13.13 1.20
C SER A 168 -7.78 14.47 1.85
N ALA A 169 -8.35 15.59 1.40
CA ALA A 169 -8.19 16.89 2.02
C ALA A 169 -8.70 16.92 3.49
N ALA A 170 -9.85 16.30 3.75
CA ALA A 170 -10.38 16.17 5.10
C ALA A 170 -9.49 15.33 6.01
N TYR A 171 -8.97 14.18 5.51
CA TYR A 171 -8.08 13.32 6.26
C TYR A 171 -6.72 13.98 6.54
N TYR A 172 -6.19 14.74 5.56
CA TYR A 172 -5.00 15.56 5.78
C TYR A 172 -5.22 16.60 6.88
N GLY A 173 -6.38 17.29 6.86
CA GLY A 173 -6.79 18.23 7.91
C GLY A 173 -6.90 17.56 9.29
N GLN A 174 -7.35 16.31 9.36
CA GLN A 174 -7.41 15.50 10.60
C GLN A 174 -6.04 15.04 11.09
N GLY A 175 -4.99 15.14 10.26
CA GLY A 175 -3.62 14.85 10.63
C GLY A 175 -3.00 13.61 9.99
N ALA A 176 -3.71 12.93 9.08
CA ALA A 176 -3.11 11.90 8.24
C ALA A 176 -2.06 12.51 7.31
N ARG A 177 -1.00 11.74 7.01
CA ARG A 177 0.09 12.16 6.11
C ARG A 177 0.39 11.15 5.02
N PHE A 178 -0.19 9.97 5.09
CA PHE A 178 -0.14 8.99 4.01
C PHE A 178 -1.48 8.27 3.86
N ALA A 179 -1.73 7.77 2.67
CA ALA A 179 -2.92 7.03 2.32
C ALA A 179 -2.57 5.61 1.88
N LYS A 180 -3.54 4.69 1.97
CA LYS A 180 -3.38 3.32 1.47
C LYS A 180 -4.59 2.93 0.62
N TRP A 181 -4.31 2.26 -0.50
CA TRP A 181 -5.30 1.70 -1.41
C TRP A 181 -4.83 0.32 -1.86
N ARG A 182 -5.71 -0.68 -1.69
CA ARG A 182 -5.43 -2.08 -2.02
C ARG A 182 -6.26 -2.53 -3.21
N THR A 183 -5.61 -3.13 -4.19
CA THR A 183 -6.25 -3.94 -5.23
C THR A 183 -5.84 -5.41 -5.06
N VAL A 184 -6.58 -6.32 -5.66
CA VAL A 184 -6.34 -7.76 -5.55
C VAL A 184 -6.24 -8.38 -6.92
N ILE A 185 -5.23 -9.23 -7.08
CA ILE A 185 -4.97 -10.01 -8.29
C ILE A 185 -5.04 -11.50 -7.93
N SER A 186 -5.85 -12.26 -8.66
CA SER A 186 -6.05 -13.70 -8.44
C SER A 186 -5.42 -14.53 -9.56
N ILE A 187 -4.43 -15.36 -9.22
CA ILE A 187 -3.78 -16.25 -10.19
C ILE A 187 -4.73 -17.37 -10.65
N PRO A 188 -5.52 -18.04 -9.77
CA PRO A 188 -6.48 -19.05 -10.21
C PRO A 188 -7.54 -18.53 -11.21
N ASN A 189 -7.86 -17.25 -11.16
CA ASN A 189 -8.85 -16.61 -12.05
C ASN A 189 -8.24 -16.06 -13.35
N GLY A 190 -6.90 -15.99 -13.42
CA GLY A 190 -6.17 -15.50 -14.58
C GLY A 190 -4.71 -15.13 -14.24
N PRO A 191 -4.37 -13.89 -13.85
CA PRO A 191 -5.19 -12.68 -14.00
C PRO A 191 -5.42 -12.31 -15.47
N SER A 192 -6.62 -11.80 -15.75
CA SER A 192 -6.94 -11.24 -17.07
C SER A 192 -6.20 -9.92 -17.30
N GLU A 193 -6.03 -9.56 -18.59
CA GLU A 193 -5.49 -8.24 -18.94
C GLU A 193 -6.39 -7.10 -18.43
N LEU A 194 -7.72 -7.34 -18.40
CA LEU A 194 -8.70 -6.41 -17.86
C LEU A 194 -8.44 -6.13 -16.37
N ALA A 195 -8.32 -7.19 -15.53
CA ALA A 195 -8.11 -7.04 -14.10
C ALA A 195 -6.78 -6.35 -13.78
N VAL A 196 -5.69 -6.73 -14.47
CA VAL A 196 -4.38 -6.09 -14.26
C VAL A 196 -4.40 -4.62 -14.69
N THR A 197 -5.11 -4.29 -15.78
CA THR A 197 -5.23 -2.90 -16.26
C THR A 197 -6.06 -2.06 -15.30
N GLU A 198 -7.21 -2.57 -14.85
CA GLU A 198 -8.07 -1.87 -13.89
C GLU A 198 -7.34 -1.62 -12.56
N ALA A 199 -6.68 -2.63 -12.00
CA ALA A 199 -5.91 -2.50 -10.78
C ALA A 199 -4.81 -1.44 -10.89
N ALA A 200 -4.01 -1.48 -11.96
CA ALA A 200 -2.90 -0.57 -12.18
C ALA A 200 -3.38 0.87 -12.46
N TRP A 201 -4.43 1.04 -13.24
CA TRP A 201 -5.04 2.35 -13.50
C TRP A 201 -5.64 2.96 -12.23
N GLY A 202 -6.44 2.19 -11.49
CA GLY A 202 -7.05 2.63 -10.23
C GLY A 202 -6.00 3.07 -9.20
N LEU A 203 -4.92 2.30 -9.04
CA LEU A 203 -3.79 2.64 -8.18
C LEU A 203 -3.11 3.95 -8.59
N ALA A 204 -2.90 4.16 -9.89
CA ALA A 204 -2.27 5.38 -10.41
C ALA A 204 -3.15 6.62 -10.21
N ARG A 205 -4.46 6.51 -10.47
CA ARG A 205 -5.41 7.60 -10.22
C ARG A 205 -5.49 7.96 -8.74
N TYR A 206 -5.62 6.95 -7.89
CA TYR A 206 -5.58 7.12 -6.45
C TYR A 206 -4.30 7.82 -5.98
N ALA A 207 -3.14 7.40 -6.49
CA ALA A 207 -1.84 7.95 -6.10
C ALA A 207 -1.72 9.43 -6.46
N ALA A 208 -2.08 9.82 -7.70
CA ALA A 208 -2.07 11.22 -8.13
C ALA A 208 -3.01 12.08 -7.27
N ILE A 209 -4.24 11.65 -7.05
CA ILE A 209 -5.22 12.38 -6.21
C ILE A 209 -4.72 12.54 -4.76
N SER A 210 -4.09 11.49 -4.21
CA SER A 210 -3.53 11.53 -2.85
C SER A 210 -2.40 12.56 -2.75
N GLN A 211 -1.47 12.58 -3.70
CA GLN A 211 -0.36 13.55 -3.72
C GLN A 211 -0.84 14.98 -3.87
N ASP A 212 -1.84 15.24 -4.70
CA ASP A 212 -2.47 16.57 -4.85
C ASP A 212 -3.08 17.08 -3.53
N ASN A 213 -3.36 16.20 -2.58
CA ASN A 213 -3.93 16.51 -1.28
C ASN A 213 -2.96 16.27 -0.10
N GLY A 214 -1.66 16.20 -0.36
CA GLY A 214 -0.61 16.12 0.67
C GLY A 214 -0.45 14.75 1.34
N LEU A 215 -1.04 13.69 0.80
CA LEU A 215 -0.94 12.33 1.32
C LEU A 215 0.02 11.48 0.48
N VAL A 216 1.05 10.91 1.10
CA VAL A 216 1.93 9.92 0.47
C VAL A 216 1.11 8.67 0.14
N PRO A 217 0.94 8.27 -1.13
CA PRO A 217 0.19 7.07 -1.46
C PRO A 217 1.02 5.81 -1.22
N ILE A 218 0.44 4.85 -0.49
CA ILE A 218 0.91 3.46 -0.47
C ILE A 218 0.20 2.70 -1.58
N VAL A 219 0.96 2.23 -2.55
CA VAL A 219 0.49 1.50 -3.73
C VAL A 219 0.53 0.00 -3.43
N GLU A 220 -0.66 -0.64 -3.31
CA GLU A 220 -0.79 -2.04 -2.85
C GLU A 220 -1.55 -2.90 -3.87
N PRO A 221 -0.89 -3.39 -4.95
CA PRO A 221 -1.42 -4.45 -5.79
C PRO A 221 -1.06 -5.81 -5.16
N GLU A 222 -1.97 -6.37 -4.38
CA GLU A 222 -1.78 -7.66 -3.74
C GLU A 222 -2.06 -8.80 -4.72
N VAL A 223 -1.07 -9.68 -4.94
CA VAL A 223 -1.25 -10.98 -5.57
C VAL A 223 -1.62 -11.97 -4.46
N LEU A 224 -2.82 -12.57 -4.55
CA LEU A 224 -3.32 -13.49 -3.54
C LEU A 224 -2.51 -14.79 -3.52
N LEU A 225 -2.42 -15.40 -2.33
CA LEU A 225 -1.81 -16.73 -2.14
C LEU A 225 -2.70 -17.89 -2.62
N ASP A 226 -3.96 -17.63 -2.96
CA ASP A 226 -4.88 -18.64 -3.41
C ASP A 226 -4.36 -19.36 -4.65
N GLY A 227 -4.42 -20.70 -4.66
CA GLY A 227 -4.09 -21.52 -5.81
C GLY A 227 -2.96 -22.53 -5.59
N GLU A 228 -2.75 -23.39 -6.61
CA GLU A 228 -1.78 -24.48 -6.61
C GLU A 228 -0.51 -24.17 -7.43
N HIS A 229 -0.34 -22.90 -7.83
CA HIS A 229 0.77 -22.46 -8.68
C HIS A 229 2.11 -22.43 -7.94
N GLY A 230 3.19 -22.68 -8.70
CA GLY A 230 4.57 -22.56 -8.20
C GLY A 230 5.05 -21.10 -8.16
N ILE A 231 6.19 -20.88 -7.53
CA ILE A 231 6.80 -19.55 -7.32
C ILE A 231 7.11 -18.81 -8.63
N ASP A 232 7.50 -19.54 -9.70
CA ASP A 232 7.77 -18.96 -11.02
C ASP A 232 6.53 -18.27 -11.60
N ARG A 233 5.34 -18.86 -11.43
CA ARG A 233 4.09 -18.26 -11.88
C ARG A 233 3.75 -17.00 -11.10
N THR A 234 4.00 -17.00 -9.81
CA THR A 234 3.83 -15.80 -8.98
C THR A 234 4.77 -14.69 -9.43
N LEU A 235 6.04 -15.01 -9.73
CA LEU A 235 7.01 -14.05 -10.25
C LEU A 235 6.52 -13.42 -11.56
N GLU A 236 6.12 -14.25 -12.53
CA GLU A 236 5.60 -13.79 -13.84
C GLU A 236 4.44 -12.80 -13.67
N VAL A 237 3.46 -13.16 -12.82
CA VAL A 237 2.29 -12.31 -12.56
C VAL A 237 2.68 -11.03 -11.85
N ALA A 238 3.51 -11.11 -10.81
CA ALA A 238 3.96 -9.94 -10.06
C ALA A 238 4.73 -8.97 -10.95
N GLU A 239 5.64 -9.45 -11.80
CA GLU A 239 6.37 -8.61 -12.76
C GLU A 239 5.45 -7.92 -13.76
N LYS A 240 4.43 -8.63 -14.28
CA LYS A 240 3.41 -8.04 -15.17
C LYS A 240 2.62 -6.94 -14.48
N VAL A 241 2.16 -7.19 -13.24
CA VAL A 241 1.37 -6.23 -12.45
C VAL A 241 2.19 -4.97 -12.15
N TRP A 242 3.44 -5.12 -11.67
CA TRP A 242 4.28 -3.98 -11.33
C TRP A 242 4.71 -3.18 -12.56
N ALA A 243 5.04 -3.84 -13.68
CA ALA A 243 5.34 -3.14 -14.94
C ALA A 243 4.19 -2.24 -15.38
N LYS A 244 2.96 -2.74 -15.34
CA LYS A 244 1.76 -1.98 -15.71
C LYS A 244 1.44 -0.89 -14.69
N THR A 245 1.62 -1.16 -13.40
CA THR A 245 1.41 -0.17 -12.33
C THR A 245 2.34 1.01 -12.51
N PHE A 246 3.65 0.82 -12.71
CA PHE A 246 4.59 1.91 -12.92
C PHE A 246 4.38 2.65 -14.23
N TYR A 247 3.94 1.96 -15.29
CA TYR A 247 3.53 2.62 -16.52
C TYR A 247 2.41 3.65 -16.25
N TYR A 248 1.36 3.26 -15.55
CA TYR A 248 0.24 4.18 -15.26
C TYR A 248 0.59 5.22 -14.18
N LEU A 249 1.42 4.91 -13.19
CA LEU A 249 1.92 5.90 -12.24
C LEU A 249 2.68 7.02 -12.98
N SER A 250 3.55 6.66 -13.94
CA SER A 250 4.26 7.63 -14.79
C SER A 250 3.31 8.45 -15.65
N LEU A 251 2.32 7.82 -16.28
CA LEU A 251 1.31 8.49 -17.10
C LEU A 251 0.46 9.49 -16.31
N ASN A 252 0.26 9.22 -15.02
CA ASN A 252 -0.47 10.10 -14.10
C ASN A 252 0.43 11.12 -13.38
N ASN A 253 1.68 11.29 -13.82
CA ASN A 253 2.66 12.24 -13.27
C ASN A 253 2.91 12.08 -11.75
N VAL A 254 2.82 10.85 -11.24
CA VAL A 254 3.06 10.56 -9.83
C VAL A 254 4.54 10.75 -9.50
N LEU A 255 4.84 11.50 -8.45
CA LEU A 255 6.18 11.72 -7.90
C LEU A 255 6.64 10.46 -7.16
N PHE A 256 7.60 9.71 -7.72
CA PHE A 256 8.03 8.42 -7.16
C PHE A 256 8.76 8.52 -5.83
N GLU A 257 9.47 9.62 -5.59
CA GLU A 257 10.11 9.93 -4.31
C GLU A 257 9.09 10.20 -3.18
N GLY A 258 7.85 10.47 -3.56
CA GLY A 258 6.72 10.73 -2.66
C GLY A 258 5.71 9.59 -2.57
N ILE A 259 6.08 8.34 -2.90
CA ILE A 259 5.22 7.15 -2.72
C ILE A 259 5.88 6.10 -1.83
N LEU A 260 5.09 5.12 -1.39
CA LEU A 260 5.56 3.87 -0.81
C LEU A 260 4.86 2.71 -1.52
N LEU A 261 5.51 1.55 -1.58
CA LEU A 261 4.92 0.35 -2.15
C LEU A 261 4.56 -0.65 -1.05
N LYS A 262 3.47 -1.40 -1.27
CA LYS A 262 3.09 -2.51 -0.39
C LYS A 262 2.81 -3.77 -1.22
N PRO A 263 3.86 -4.44 -1.71
CA PRO A 263 3.72 -5.66 -2.49
C PRO A 263 3.45 -6.88 -1.63
N SER A 264 2.91 -7.94 -2.27
CA SER A 264 3.06 -9.31 -1.79
C SER A 264 4.51 -9.77 -1.97
N MET A 265 4.98 -10.66 -1.12
CA MET A 265 6.20 -11.41 -1.39
C MET A 265 5.92 -12.41 -2.51
N VAL A 266 6.92 -12.76 -3.30
CA VAL A 266 6.82 -13.80 -4.34
C VAL A 266 6.97 -15.16 -3.67
N THR A 267 5.83 -15.87 -3.54
CA THR A 267 5.74 -17.21 -2.92
C THR A 267 4.92 -18.14 -3.80
N PRO A 268 5.02 -19.46 -3.65
CA PRO A 268 4.04 -20.38 -4.22
C PRO A 268 2.64 -20.10 -3.68
N GLY A 269 1.62 -20.58 -4.37
CA GLY A 269 0.25 -20.60 -3.89
C GLY A 269 0.10 -21.47 -2.64
N ALA A 270 -0.90 -21.15 -1.79
CA ALA A 270 -1.12 -21.86 -0.52
C ALA A 270 -1.47 -23.33 -0.68
N ASP A 271 -2.09 -23.70 -1.81
CA ASP A 271 -2.46 -25.08 -2.14
C ASP A 271 -1.37 -25.80 -2.98
N TYR A 272 -0.18 -25.19 -3.17
CA TYR A 272 0.91 -25.77 -3.96
C TYR A 272 1.35 -27.12 -3.40
N LYS A 273 1.47 -28.12 -4.28
CA LYS A 273 1.79 -29.52 -3.89
C LYS A 273 3.29 -29.85 -3.92
N GLY A 274 4.12 -28.92 -4.38
CA GLY A 274 5.56 -29.07 -4.37
C GLY A 274 6.19 -28.77 -3.02
N THR A 275 7.52 -28.65 -3.01
CA THR A 275 8.27 -28.29 -1.80
C THR A 275 7.99 -26.84 -1.42
N LYS A 276 7.73 -26.60 -0.12
CA LYS A 276 7.57 -25.24 0.41
C LYS A 276 8.86 -24.46 0.21
N SER A 277 8.76 -23.24 -0.32
CA SER A 277 9.92 -22.38 -0.53
C SER A 277 10.58 -21.97 0.77
N THR A 278 11.91 -21.95 0.77
CA THR A 278 12.69 -21.43 1.89
C THR A 278 12.63 -19.90 1.94
N PRO A 279 12.90 -19.27 3.10
CA PRO A 279 13.00 -17.82 3.19
C PRO A 279 14.01 -17.20 2.20
N GLN A 280 15.10 -17.88 1.92
CA GLN A 280 16.09 -17.42 0.93
C GLN A 280 15.52 -17.46 -0.49
N GLU A 281 14.82 -18.51 -0.89
CA GLU A 281 14.17 -18.61 -2.20
C GLU A 281 13.09 -17.52 -2.37
N VAL A 282 12.26 -17.31 -1.36
CA VAL A 282 11.28 -16.21 -1.36
C VAL A 282 11.95 -14.86 -1.51
N ALA A 283 13.06 -14.63 -0.81
CA ALA A 283 13.84 -13.39 -0.91
C ALA A 283 14.43 -13.21 -2.31
N ASP A 284 15.07 -14.24 -2.87
CA ASP A 284 15.70 -14.19 -4.21
C ASP A 284 14.67 -13.84 -5.30
N TYR A 285 13.52 -14.51 -5.30
CA TYR A 285 12.44 -14.24 -6.26
C TYR A 285 11.82 -12.88 -6.06
N THR A 286 11.57 -12.47 -4.81
CA THR A 286 10.97 -11.18 -4.50
C THR A 286 11.90 -10.02 -4.87
N LEU A 287 13.18 -10.09 -4.50
CA LEU A 287 14.16 -9.08 -4.86
C LEU A 287 14.39 -9.01 -6.38
N LYS A 288 14.39 -10.16 -7.07
CA LYS A 288 14.46 -10.21 -8.54
C LYS A 288 13.31 -9.41 -9.16
N MET A 289 12.07 -9.63 -8.72
CA MET A 289 10.90 -8.88 -9.18
C MET A 289 11.08 -7.38 -8.93
N LEU A 290 11.50 -6.98 -7.72
CA LEU A 290 11.71 -5.57 -7.39
C LEU A 290 12.79 -4.93 -8.28
N HIS A 291 13.94 -5.56 -8.44
CA HIS A 291 15.02 -5.04 -9.29
C HIS A 291 14.63 -4.91 -10.77
N HIS A 292 13.76 -5.78 -11.26
CA HIS A 292 13.28 -5.72 -12.63
C HIS A 292 12.23 -4.63 -12.86
N ARG A 293 11.44 -4.25 -11.84
CA ARG A 293 10.21 -3.49 -12.05
C ARG A 293 10.09 -2.21 -11.22
N VAL A 294 10.86 -2.06 -10.15
CA VAL A 294 10.70 -0.92 -9.24
C VAL A 294 11.83 0.10 -9.40
N PRO A 295 11.51 1.36 -9.70
CA PRO A 295 12.51 2.43 -9.76
C PRO A 295 13.21 2.63 -8.40
N PRO A 296 14.55 2.83 -8.39
CA PRO A 296 15.30 3.13 -7.15
C PRO A 296 14.92 4.43 -6.46
N SER A 297 14.20 5.33 -7.13
CA SER A 297 13.70 6.59 -6.55
C SER A 297 12.58 6.40 -5.53
N VAL A 298 11.92 5.24 -5.52
CA VAL A 298 10.92 4.89 -4.49
C VAL A 298 11.61 4.72 -3.14
N PRO A 299 11.22 5.45 -2.08
CA PRO A 299 11.93 5.42 -0.81
C PRO A 299 11.81 4.09 -0.05
N GLY A 300 10.65 3.42 -0.12
CA GLY A 300 10.40 2.26 0.71
C GLY A 300 9.43 1.24 0.12
N ILE A 301 9.74 -0.02 0.41
CA ILE A 301 8.96 -1.22 0.08
C ILE A 301 8.47 -1.80 1.40
N MET A 302 7.16 -1.70 1.66
CA MET A 302 6.52 -2.10 2.92
C MET A 302 5.67 -3.34 2.66
N PHE A 303 6.24 -4.54 2.76
CA PHE A 303 5.56 -5.78 2.41
C PHE A 303 4.30 -6.04 3.23
N LEU A 304 3.25 -6.58 2.60
CA LEU A 304 2.17 -7.24 3.31
C LEU A 304 2.57 -8.68 3.72
N SER A 305 1.89 -9.27 4.69
CA SER A 305 2.15 -10.64 5.14
C SER A 305 1.33 -11.71 4.41
N GLY A 306 0.22 -11.35 3.77
CA GLY A 306 -0.56 -12.20 2.87
C GLY A 306 -1.10 -13.51 3.46
N GLY A 307 -1.17 -13.66 4.78
CA GLY A 307 -1.59 -14.91 5.42
C GLY A 307 -0.43 -15.81 5.89
N GLN A 308 0.81 -15.43 5.66
CA GLN A 308 1.98 -16.05 6.28
C GLN A 308 1.88 -15.98 7.81
N SER A 309 2.50 -16.94 8.52
CA SER A 309 2.61 -16.86 9.98
C SER A 309 3.43 -15.63 10.41
N GLU A 310 3.32 -15.23 11.68
CA GLU A 310 4.13 -14.13 12.23
C GLU A 310 5.63 -14.39 12.04
N VAL A 311 6.08 -15.64 12.26
CA VAL A 311 7.49 -16.04 12.12
C VAL A 311 7.89 -16.11 10.65
N GLU A 312 7.08 -16.71 9.79
CA GLU A 312 7.39 -16.86 8.36
C GLU A 312 7.55 -15.50 7.67
N ALA A 313 6.61 -14.57 7.89
CA ALA A 313 6.70 -13.22 7.34
C ALA A 313 7.96 -12.48 7.82
N THR A 314 8.37 -12.71 9.09
CA THR A 314 9.57 -12.11 9.66
C THR A 314 10.85 -12.73 9.08
N LEU A 315 10.90 -14.06 8.89
CA LEU A 315 12.05 -14.75 8.29
C LEU A 315 12.25 -14.36 6.82
N ASN A 316 11.16 -14.28 6.04
CA ASN A 316 11.23 -13.86 4.64
C ASN A 316 11.73 -12.42 4.52
N LEU A 317 11.25 -11.50 5.38
CA LEU A 317 11.73 -10.13 5.43
C LEU A 317 13.22 -10.08 5.81
N ASN A 318 13.63 -10.87 6.79
CA ASN A 318 15.03 -10.94 7.21
C ASN A 318 15.94 -11.43 6.09
N ALA A 319 15.52 -12.45 5.33
CA ALA A 319 16.29 -12.96 4.20
C ALA A 319 16.49 -11.88 3.12
N MET A 320 15.47 -11.06 2.83
CA MET A 320 15.59 -9.95 1.87
C MET A 320 16.55 -8.83 2.32
N ASN A 321 16.84 -8.73 3.61
CA ASN A 321 17.72 -7.70 4.18
C ASN A 321 19.14 -8.21 4.52
N GLN A 322 19.56 -9.37 4.00
CA GLN A 322 20.92 -9.88 4.19
C GLN A 322 21.96 -9.15 3.33
N SER A 323 21.51 -8.44 2.29
CA SER A 323 22.36 -7.63 1.40
C SER A 323 21.77 -6.23 1.25
N PRO A 324 22.57 -5.21 0.90
CA PRO A 324 22.08 -3.86 0.65
C PRO A 324 21.05 -3.83 -0.50
N ASN A 325 19.97 -3.10 -0.29
CA ASN A 325 18.94 -2.82 -1.30
C ASN A 325 18.93 -1.31 -1.63
N PRO A 326 18.54 -0.91 -2.86
CA PRO A 326 18.38 0.51 -3.18
C PRO A 326 17.21 1.16 -2.44
N TRP A 327 16.28 0.38 -1.89
CA TRP A 327 15.11 0.80 -1.15
C TRP A 327 15.22 0.41 0.33
N HIS A 328 14.44 1.12 1.17
CA HIS A 328 14.14 0.62 2.52
C HIS A 328 13.16 -0.56 2.42
N VAL A 329 13.64 -1.78 2.54
CA VAL A 329 12.85 -3.02 2.48
C VAL A 329 12.36 -3.36 3.88
N SER A 330 11.04 -3.21 4.12
CA SER A 330 10.45 -3.29 5.44
C SER A 330 9.06 -3.95 5.39
N PHE A 331 8.27 -3.75 6.41
CA PHE A 331 6.99 -4.39 6.63
C PHE A 331 5.85 -3.36 6.78
N SER A 332 4.66 -3.75 6.36
CA SER A 332 3.37 -3.13 6.68
C SER A 332 2.39 -4.26 7.03
N TYR A 333 2.54 -4.78 8.24
CA TYR A 333 1.82 -5.98 8.65
C TYR A 333 0.58 -5.65 9.47
N ALA A 334 -0.48 -6.44 9.23
CA ALA A 334 -1.67 -6.52 10.07
C ALA A 334 -1.58 -7.79 10.93
N ARG A 335 -2.01 -8.94 10.40
CA ARG A 335 -2.05 -10.21 11.15
C ARG A 335 -0.69 -10.62 11.72
N ALA A 336 0.39 -10.43 10.97
CA ALA A 336 1.74 -10.79 11.42
C ALA A 336 2.30 -9.90 12.56
N LEU A 337 1.59 -8.84 12.93
CA LEU A 337 1.88 -8.04 14.15
C LEU A 337 0.83 -8.23 15.24
N GLN A 338 -0.40 -8.61 14.88
CA GLN A 338 -1.57 -8.48 15.74
C GLN A 338 -2.20 -9.81 16.18
N ASN A 339 -1.85 -10.94 15.54
CA ASN A 339 -2.52 -12.21 15.84
C ASN A 339 -2.29 -12.65 17.29
N THR A 340 -1.03 -12.71 17.73
CA THR A 340 -0.67 -13.04 19.13
C THR A 340 -1.19 -11.99 20.10
N VAL A 341 -1.22 -10.70 19.71
CA VAL A 341 -1.76 -9.61 20.51
C VAL A 341 -3.23 -9.84 20.83
N LEU A 342 -4.03 -10.13 19.81
CA LEU A 342 -5.46 -10.35 19.94
C LEU A 342 -5.77 -11.57 20.82
N GLN A 343 -5.06 -12.68 20.59
CA GLN A 343 -5.18 -13.91 21.38
C GLN A 343 -4.75 -13.71 22.87
N THR A 344 -3.84 -12.80 23.12
CA THR A 344 -3.41 -12.45 24.49
C THR A 344 -4.42 -11.54 25.15
N TRP A 345 -4.93 -10.53 24.44
CA TRP A 345 -5.87 -9.55 24.99
C TRP A 345 -7.20 -10.16 25.40
N LYS A 346 -7.84 -10.94 24.52
CA LYS A 346 -9.17 -11.57 24.74
C LYS A 346 -10.27 -10.59 25.16
N GLY A 347 -10.10 -9.29 24.90
CA GLY A 347 -11.06 -8.26 25.30
C GLY A 347 -11.03 -7.88 26.78
N LEU A 348 -10.11 -8.40 27.56
CA LEU A 348 -10.07 -8.23 29.01
C LEU A 348 -9.13 -7.06 29.40
N PRO A 349 -9.59 -6.13 30.25
CA PRO A 349 -8.78 -4.99 30.70
C PRO A 349 -7.48 -5.41 31.38
N GLU A 350 -7.49 -6.47 32.18
CA GLU A 350 -6.33 -7.02 32.86
C GLU A 350 -5.25 -7.57 31.92
N ASN A 351 -5.62 -7.92 30.71
CA ASN A 351 -4.71 -8.44 29.69
C ASN A 351 -4.07 -7.36 28.80
N VAL A 352 -4.48 -6.09 28.92
CA VAL A 352 -4.01 -5.00 28.05
C VAL A 352 -2.48 -4.90 28.08
N LYS A 353 -1.87 -4.89 29.25
CA LYS A 353 -0.40 -4.80 29.37
C LYS A 353 0.31 -5.98 28.72
N ALA A 354 -0.15 -7.20 28.94
CA ALA A 354 0.43 -8.41 28.34
C ALA A 354 0.29 -8.39 26.80
N ALA A 355 -0.84 -7.92 26.27
CA ALA A 355 -1.07 -7.79 24.85
C ALA A 355 -0.20 -6.70 24.20
N GLN A 356 0.02 -5.57 24.89
CA GLN A 356 0.94 -4.53 24.46
C GLN A 356 2.39 -5.03 24.45
N ASP A 357 2.80 -5.83 25.42
CA ASP A 357 4.12 -6.46 25.44
C ASP A 357 4.27 -7.46 24.28
N ALA A 358 3.22 -8.22 23.95
CA ALA A 358 3.22 -9.09 22.78
C ALA A 358 3.38 -8.29 21.46
N LEU A 359 2.72 -7.13 21.33
CA LEU A 359 2.92 -6.25 20.18
C LEU A 359 4.37 -5.77 20.06
N LEU A 360 4.98 -5.37 21.17
CA LEU A 360 6.38 -4.94 21.18
C LEU A 360 7.33 -6.07 20.78
N VAL A 361 7.07 -7.31 21.22
CA VAL A 361 7.86 -8.48 20.80
C VAL A 361 7.81 -8.64 19.27
N ARG A 362 6.62 -8.61 18.67
CA ARG A 362 6.48 -8.73 17.20
C ARG A 362 7.07 -7.54 16.46
N ALA A 363 6.84 -6.32 16.93
CA ALA A 363 7.38 -5.11 16.33
C ALA A 363 8.92 -5.10 16.36
N LYS A 364 9.52 -5.50 17.48
CA LYS A 364 10.98 -5.64 17.64
C LYS A 364 11.55 -6.75 16.73
N ALA A 365 10.86 -7.90 16.62
CA ALA A 365 11.27 -8.99 15.74
C ALA A 365 11.34 -8.52 14.27
N ASN A 366 10.29 -7.84 13.80
CA ASN A 366 10.25 -7.31 12.44
C ASN A 366 11.24 -6.14 12.23
N SER A 367 11.50 -5.32 13.24
CA SER A 367 12.57 -4.33 13.22
C SER A 367 13.94 -4.99 13.02
N LYS A 368 14.24 -6.06 13.75
CA LYS A 368 15.47 -6.84 13.57
C LYS A 368 15.53 -7.47 12.16
N ALA A 369 14.40 -7.97 11.63
CA ALA A 369 14.34 -8.52 10.28
C ALA A 369 14.61 -7.46 9.21
N GLN A 370 14.12 -6.23 9.40
CA GLN A 370 14.44 -5.11 8.53
C GLN A 370 15.95 -4.79 8.53
N LEU A 371 16.63 -5.06 9.63
CA LEU A 371 18.09 -4.90 9.79
C LEU A 371 18.91 -6.14 9.39
N GLY A 372 18.26 -7.23 8.95
CA GLY A 372 18.93 -8.50 8.63
C GLY A 372 19.48 -9.24 9.86
N GLN A 373 18.93 -8.99 11.05
CA GLN A 373 19.46 -9.45 12.35
C GLN A 373 18.48 -10.35 13.12
N TYR A 374 17.40 -10.78 12.48
CA TYR A 374 16.42 -11.61 13.14
C TYR A 374 16.81 -13.09 13.11
N THR A 375 16.56 -13.76 14.24
CA THR A 375 16.60 -15.23 14.38
C THR A 375 15.26 -15.69 14.94
N ALA A 376 14.78 -16.84 14.52
CA ALA A 376 13.51 -17.41 15.00
C ALA A 376 13.69 -18.18 16.34
N GLU A 377 14.83 -18.02 17.00
CA GLU A 377 15.10 -18.68 18.29
C GLU A 377 14.16 -18.16 19.37
N GLY A 378 13.53 -19.08 20.10
CA GLY A 378 12.59 -18.76 21.18
C GLY A 378 11.18 -18.34 20.75
N GLU A 379 10.87 -18.40 19.45
CA GLU A 379 9.53 -18.11 18.96
C GLU A 379 8.49 -19.15 19.39
N SER A 380 7.32 -18.66 19.83
CA SER A 380 6.22 -19.51 20.28
C SER A 380 5.56 -20.30 19.14
N ASP A 381 4.94 -21.43 19.43
CA ASP A 381 4.18 -22.20 18.44
C ASP A 381 2.96 -21.42 17.92
N ALA A 382 2.38 -20.54 18.73
CA ALA A 382 1.31 -19.65 18.30
C ALA A 382 1.77 -18.68 17.20
N ALA A 383 3.00 -18.15 17.28
CA ALA A 383 3.56 -17.26 16.26
C ALA A 383 3.96 -17.99 14.96
N LYS A 384 4.14 -19.31 15.01
CA LYS A 384 4.45 -20.16 13.85
C LYS A 384 3.20 -20.63 13.10
N LYS A 385 2.00 -20.44 13.66
CA LYS A 385 0.75 -20.89 13.06
C LYS A 385 0.43 -20.07 11.80
N GLU A 386 0.18 -20.77 10.68
CA GLU A 386 -0.26 -20.16 9.43
C GLU A 386 -1.59 -19.44 9.60
N MET A 387 -1.73 -18.29 8.90
CA MET A 387 -2.90 -17.43 9.00
C MET A 387 -3.61 -17.25 7.65
N PHE A 388 -3.32 -18.14 6.70
CA PHE A 388 -3.96 -18.10 5.39
C PHE A 388 -5.47 -18.38 5.52
N GLU A 389 -6.26 -17.58 4.84
CA GLU A 389 -7.71 -17.73 4.68
C GLU A 389 -8.01 -17.64 3.19
N LYS A 390 -8.61 -18.72 2.63
CA LYS A 390 -8.95 -18.81 1.22
C LYS A 390 -9.94 -17.72 0.80
N GLY A 391 -9.68 -17.05 -0.34
CA GLY A 391 -10.57 -16.01 -0.86
C GLY A 391 -10.67 -14.78 0.05
N TYR A 392 -9.62 -14.47 0.80
CA TYR A 392 -9.62 -13.36 1.77
C TYR A 392 -9.77 -12.00 1.06
N THR A 393 -11.01 -11.53 1.00
CA THR A 393 -11.39 -10.19 0.55
C THR A 393 -11.85 -9.39 1.77
N TYR A 394 -11.35 -8.15 1.90
CA TYR A 394 -11.78 -7.25 2.99
C TYR A 394 -13.18 -6.73 2.75
#